data_9d80131d6a3dba6d760ef174061a768a
#
_entry.id   9d80131d6a3dba6d760ef174061a768a
#
_cell.length_a   1.000
_cell.length_b   1.000
_cell.length_c   1.000
_cell.angle_alpha   90.00
_cell.angle_beta   90.00
_cell.angle_gamma   90.00
#
_symmetry.space_group_name_H-M   'P 1'
#
loop_
_entity.id
_entity.type
_entity.pdbx_description
1 polymer ?
#
loop_
_entity_poly.entity_id
_entity_poly.type
_entity_poly.pdbx_seq_one_letter_code
_entity_poly.pdbx_strand_id
1 'polypeptide(L)'
;MLGKTSLYCFVIGLILVMAMPSYSAWEIGGKAGYDSNVNRAIDGAVGDTSLGAYLQYSRGASGETRFDWTLAASLEGNTFLKNNDLSNVGILIAPGIIYFPYLSWSINIYPFVQGKVVSDNEQSALSFGAKIDLKQPINKYIYIGEYYVYTDSRAQEDVYSSTDHALGISLGINWTNTFFTEVGYEYSHGDSFRTFESSSTVPASGKGKRYGYSTTFATEVYKDQVNRHSVGFTMGMELFPSVSSSLSYMYSTMAGDLGNSDNHTGLVGISYRF
;
A
#
# COMPACT_ATOMS: atom_id res chain seq x y z
N MET A 1 -29.95 -4.12 5.10
CA MET A 1 -30.61 -2.80 5.32
C MET A 1 -29.77 -2.03 6.33
N LEU A 2 -28.90 -1.12 5.88
CA LEU A 2 -28.23 -0.16 6.76
C LEU A 2 -29.31 0.79 7.29
N GLY A 3 -29.49 0.83 8.60
CA GLY A 3 -30.51 1.66 9.22
C GLY A 3 -30.23 3.15 8.96
N LYS A 4 -31.28 3.97 8.90
CA LYS A 4 -31.19 5.44 8.68
C LYS A 4 -30.20 6.11 9.65
N THR A 5 -30.06 5.59 10.86
CA THR A 5 -29.09 6.03 11.88
C THR A 5 -27.62 5.88 11.43
N SER A 6 -27.27 4.78 10.76
CA SER A 6 -25.91 4.59 10.24
C SER A 6 -25.57 5.61 9.13
N LEU A 7 -26.56 5.97 8.30
CA LEU A 7 -26.36 6.96 7.24
C LEU A 7 -26.15 8.36 7.84
N TYR A 8 -26.91 8.73 8.89
CA TYR A 8 -26.73 10.01 9.56
C TYR A 8 -25.40 10.12 10.30
N CYS A 9 -24.93 9.05 10.97
CA CYS A 9 -23.61 9.02 11.59
C CYS A 9 -22.49 9.16 10.55
N PHE A 10 -22.63 8.54 9.38
CA PHE A 10 -21.68 8.64 8.29
C PHE A 10 -21.67 10.06 7.71
N VAL A 11 -22.83 10.66 7.46
CA VAL A 11 -22.96 12.02 6.91
C VAL A 11 -22.46 13.08 7.94
N ILE A 12 -22.78 12.93 9.22
CA ILE A 12 -22.28 13.82 10.27
C ILE A 12 -20.76 13.67 10.42
N GLY A 13 -20.21 12.44 10.35
CA GLY A 13 -18.77 12.20 10.32
C GLY A 13 -18.10 12.90 9.15
N LEU A 14 -18.68 12.80 7.94
CA LEU A 14 -18.19 13.46 6.73
C LEU A 14 -18.23 15.00 6.84
N ILE A 15 -19.30 15.56 7.41
CA ILE A 15 -19.44 17.02 7.62
C ILE A 15 -18.45 17.52 8.67
N LEU A 16 -18.19 16.77 9.75
CA LEU A 16 -17.18 17.11 10.75
C LEU A 16 -15.77 17.10 10.17
N VAL A 17 -15.49 16.21 9.23
CA VAL A 17 -14.19 16.15 8.52
C VAL A 17 -14.03 17.36 7.59
N MET A 18 -15.10 17.85 6.97
CA MET A 18 -15.06 19.04 6.09
C MET A 18 -14.91 20.38 6.83
N ALA A 19 -15.17 20.42 8.13
CA ALA A 19 -15.07 21.63 8.95
C ALA A 19 -13.69 21.87 9.57
N MET A 20 -12.64 21.16 9.10
CA MET A 20 -11.32 21.17 9.73
C MET A 20 -10.34 22.21 9.13
N PRO A 21 -9.39 22.73 9.95
CA PRO A 21 -8.58 23.89 9.61
C PRO A 21 -7.48 23.63 8.57
N SER A 22 -6.78 24.67 8.18
CA SER A 22 -5.84 24.90 7.07
C SER A 22 -4.69 23.90 6.81
N TYR A 23 -4.59 22.81 7.57
CA TYR A 23 -3.57 21.76 7.41
C TYR A 23 -4.13 20.46 6.81
N SER A 24 -5.36 20.50 6.34
CA SER A 24 -6.03 19.36 5.70
C SER A 24 -6.12 19.56 4.20
N ALA A 25 -5.97 18.49 3.46
CA ALA A 25 -6.12 18.47 2.01
C ALA A 25 -6.93 17.26 1.57
N TRP A 26 -7.80 17.49 0.60
CA TRP A 26 -8.39 16.44 -0.20
C TRP A 26 -7.59 16.29 -1.49
N GLU A 27 -7.44 15.07 -1.94
CA GLU A 27 -6.80 14.75 -3.19
C GLU A 27 -7.62 13.71 -3.94
N ILE A 28 -7.87 13.96 -5.21
CA ILE A 28 -8.45 12.98 -6.14
C ILE A 28 -7.42 12.67 -7.21
N GLY A 29 -7.29 11.41 -7.59
CA GLY A 29 -6.31 11.02 -8.60
C GLY A 29 -6.71 9.79 -9.38
N GLY A 30 -6.01 9.64 -10.51
CA GLY A 30 -6.05 8.45 -11.35
C GLY A 30 -4.64 7.85 -11.47
N LYS A 31 -4.57 6.54 -11.63
CA LYS A 31 -3.30 5.82 -11.81
C LYS A 31 -3.44 4.70 -12.84
N ALA A 32 -2.36 4.43 -13.54
CA ALA A 32 -2.19 3.24 -14.35
C ALA A 32 -0.95 2.50 -13.86
N GLY A 33 -1.06 1.18 -13.73
CA GLY A 33 0.01 0.35 -13.22
C GLY A 33 0.20 -0.90 -14.06
N TYR A 34 1.41 -1.46 -13.99
CA TYR A 34 1.75 -2.77 -14.51
C TYR A 34 2.43 -3.58 -13.42
N ASP A 35 2.00 -4.82 -13.27
CA ASP A 35 2.60 -5.80 -12.36
C ASP A 35 2.95 -7.05 -13.17
N SER A 36 4.21 -7.48 -13.12
CA SER A 36 4.70 -8.61 -13.93
C SER A 36 4.34 -9.97 -13.33
N ASN A 37 3.87 -10.02 -12.07
CA ASN A 37 3.59 -11.26 -11.36
C ASN A 37 2.41 -11.10 -10.38
N VAL A 38 1.22 -10.78 -10.91
CA VAL A 38 0.01 -10.57 -10.09
C VAL A 38 -0.45 -11.85 -9.36
N ASN A 39 -0.11 -13.02 -9.90
CA ASN A 39 -0.42 -14.33 -9.31
C ASN A 39 0.62 -14.80 -8.29
N ARG A 40 1.70 -14.03 -8.06
CA ARG A 40 2.82 -14.38 -7.17
C ARG A 40 3.39 -15.78 -7.44
N ALA A 41 3.45 -16.13 -8.70
CA ALA A 41 3.93 -17.44 -9.15
C ALA A 41 5.43 -17.57 -8.93
N ILE A 42 5.84 -18.79 -8.61
CA ILE A 42 7.25 -19.21 -8.61
C ILE A 42 7.68 -19.47 -10.06
N ASP A 43 6.82 -20.17 -10.82
CA ASP A 43 6.93 -20.40 -12.25
C ASP A 43 5.62 -19.97 -12.91
N GLY A 44 5.65 -19.53 -14.17
CA GLY A 44 4.44 -19.13 -14.89
C GLY A 44 3.86 -17.80 -14.41
N ALA A 45 4.72 -16.82 -14.15
CA ALA A 45 4.30 -15.48 -13.75
C ALA A 45 3.35 -14.84 -14.77
N VAL A 46 2.23 -14.31 -14.29
CA VAL A 46 1.23 -13.62 -15.10
C VAL A 46 1.33 -12.12 -14.87
N GLY A 47 1.63 -11.39 -15.94
CA GLY A 47 1.65 -9.92 -15.89
C GLY A 47 0.31 -9.31 -16.27
N ASP A 48 -0.07 -8.24 -15.58
CA ASP A 48 -1.31 -7.50 -15.85
C ASP A 48 -1.14 -5.99 -15.70
N THR A 49 -2.01 -5.26 -16.39
CA THR A 49 -2.12 -3.81 -16.29
C THR A 49 -3.37 -3.47 -15.49
N SER A 50 -3.25 -2.50 -14.59
CA SER A 50 -4.39 -1.98 -13.82
C SER A 50 -4.62 -0.50 -14.09
N LEU A 51 -5.89 -0.10 -14.00
CA LEU A 51 -6.31 1.28 -13.97
C LEU A 51 -7.00 1.53 -12.63
N GLY A 52 -6.68 2.63 -11.99
CA GLY A 52 -7.23 2.97 -10.69
C GLY A 52 -7.62 4.43 -10.56
N ALA A 53 -8.51 4.68 -9.62
CA ALA A 53 -8.85 6.02 -9.16
C ALA A 53 -8.91 6.02 -7.63
N TYR A 54 -8.63 7.18 -7.03
CA TYR A 54 -8.68 7.32 -5.58
C TYR A 54 -9.17 8.70 -5.16
N LEU A 55 -9.72 8.73 -3.96
CA LEU A 55 -10.03 9.93 -3.20
C LEU A 55 -9.32 9.78 -1.85
N GLN A 56 -8.50 10.75 -1.50
CA GLN A 56 -7.75 10.75 -0.25
C GLN A 56 -8.01 12.04 0.53
N TYR A 57 -8.13 11.90 1.83
CA TYR A 57 -8.08 12.98 2.80
C TYR A 57 -6.82 12.84 3.64
N SER A 58 -6.10 13.93 3.85
CA SER A 58 -4.98 13.97 4.76
C SER A 58 -5.03 15.21 5.62
N ARG A 59 -4.85 15.02 6.94
CA ARG A 59 -4.52 16.08 7.87
C ARG A 59 -3.09 15.88 8.34
N GLY A 60 -2.22 16.79 7.94
CA GLY A 60 -0.85 16.88 8.44
C GLY A 60 -0.74 17.64 9.75
N ALA A 61 0.47 17.73 10.28
CA ALA A 61 0.76 18.53 11.47
C ALA A 61 0.78 20.03 11.15
N SER A 62 0.41 20.85 12.14
CA SER A 62 0.53 22.31 12.05
C SER A 62 1.97 22.80 12.05
N GLY A 63 2.89 22.02 12.63
CA GLY A 63 4.29 22.41 12.83
C GLY A 63 4.52 23.44 13.94
N GLU A 64 3.47 23.91 14.61
CA GLU A 64 3.55 24.91 15.69
C GLU A 64 3.94 24.31 17.04
N THR A 65 3.67 23.02 17.21
CA THR A 65 3.92 22.29 18.45
C THR A 65 4.84 21.09 18.22
N ARG A 66 5.50 20.63 19.28
CA ARG A 66 6.35 19.42 19.21
C ARG A 66 5.54 18.14 19.00
N PHE A 67 4.27 18.14 19.36
CA PHE A 67 3.33 17.04 19.15
C PHE A 67 2.11 17.56 18.45
N ASP A 68 1.65 16.83 17.45
CA ASP A 68 0.38 17.08 16.79
C ASP A 68 -0.27 15.75 16.41
N TRP A 69 -1.53 15.77 16.02
CA TRP A 69 -2.20 14.59 15.52
C TRP A 69 -2.31 14.61 13.99
N THR A 70 -2.30 13.46 13.39
CA THR A 70 -2.45 13.26 11.95
C THR A 70 -3.64 12.37 11.66
N LEU A 71 -4.20 12.48 10.48
CA LEU A 71 -5.24 11.58 9.98
C LEU A 71 -5.06 11.41 8.49
N ALA A 72 -5.00 10.15 8.04
CA ALA A 72 -5.14 9.80 6.65
C ALA A 72 -6.39 8.92 6.47
N ALA A 73 -7.16 9.18 5.42
CA ALA A 73 -8.26 8.34 5.00
C ALA A 73 -8.26 8.27 3.46
N SER A 74 -8.48 7.09 2.90
CA SER A 74 -8.56 6.94 1.44
C SER A 74 -9.63 5.95 1.03
N LEU A 75 -10.20 6.20 -0.14
CA LEU A 75 -11.04 5.29 -0.91
C LEU A 75 -10.35 5.10 -2.26
N GLU A 76 -10.11 3.87 -2.65
CA GLU A 76 -9.40 3.53 -3.88
C GLU A 76 -10.13 2.41 -4.62
N GLY A 77 -10.22 2.50 -5.94
CA GLY A 77 -10.69 1.43 -6.81
C GLY A 77 -9.66 1.11 -7.88
N ASN A 78 -9.44 -0.17 -8.16
CA ASN A 78 -8.54 -0.65 -9.20
C ASN A 78 -9.26 -1.68 -10.07
N THR A 79 -9.08 -1.58 -11.39
CA THR A 79 -9.55 -2.56 -12.38
C THR A 79 -8.36 -3.14 -13.10
N PHE A 80 -8.25 -4.47 -13.12
CA PHE A 80 -7.24 -5.22 -13.88
C PHE A 80 -7.78 -5.55 -15.27
N LEU A 81 -6.94 -5.42 -16.30
CA LEU A 81 -7.39 -5.52 -17.69
C LEU A 81 -7.52 -6.96 -18.20
N LYS A 82 -6.68 -7.87 -17.69
CA LYS A 82 -6.72 -9.30 -18.05
C LYS A 82 -7.43 -10.13 -16.98
N ASN A 83 -7.03 -9.95 -15.73
CA ASN A 83 -7.54 -10.69 -14.58
C ASN A 83 -8.57 -9.84 -13.82
N ASN A 84 -9.74 -9.61 -14.43
CA ASN A 84 -10.79 -8.76 -13.86
C ASN A 84 -11.23 -9.18 -12.46
N ASP A 85 -11.08 -10.46 -12.11
CA ASP A 85 -11.38 -11.00 -10.79
C ASP A 85 -10.48 -10.41 -9.69
N LEU A 86 -9.33 -9.83 -10.04
CA LEU A 86 -8.46 -9.09 -9.11
C LEU A 86 -8.90 -7.63 -8.88
N SER A 87 -9.87 -7.14 -9.66
CA SER A 87 -10.40 -5.79 -9.51
C SER A 87 -10.96 -5.59 -8.11
N ASN A 88 -10.70 -4.44 -7.52
CA ASN A 88 -10.99 -4.23 -6.11
C ASN A 88 -11.34 -2.79 -5.77
N VAL A 89 -12.00 -2.65 -4.61
CA VAL A 89 -12.22 -1.37 -3.93
C VAL A 89 -11.69 -1.49 -2.52
N GLY A 90 -10.93 -0.50 -2.08
CA GLY A 90 -10.35 -0.44 -0.75
C GLY A 90 -10.68 0.86 -0.02
N ILE A 91 -10.79 0.78 1.29
CA ILE A 91 -10.88 1.93 2.19
C ILE A 91 -9.81 1.79 3.27
N LEU A 92 -9.11 2.88 3.58
CA LEU A 92 -8.12 2.93 4.65
C LEU A 92 -8.42 4.12 5.56
N ILE A 93 -8.22 3.92 6.87
CA ILE A 93 -8.27 4.97 7.89
C ILE A 93 -7.06 4.79 8.80
N ALA A 94 -6.27 5.86 8.98
CA ALA A 94 -5.03 5.87 9.73
C ALA A 94 -4.91 7.15 10.58
N PRO A 95 -5.45 7.17 11.80
CA PRO A 95 -5.18 8.23 12.77
C PRO A 95 -3.76 8.10 13.31
N GLY A 96 -3.11 9.21 13.64
CA GLY A 96 -1.75 9.17 14.10
C GLY A 96 -1.35 10.32 15.01
N ILE A 97 -0.14 10.21 15.54
CA ILE A 97 0.52 11.24 16.33
C ILE A 97 1.90 11.47 15.70
N ILE A 98 2.22 12.73 15.45
CA ILE A 98 3.53 13.13 14.97
C ILE A 98 4.28 13.87 16.07
N TYR A 99 5.55 13.56 16.21
CA TYR A 99 6.48 14.18 17.15
C TYR A 99 7.67 14.79 16.40
N PHE A 100 8.03 16.00 16.75
CA PHE A 100 9.18 16.73 16.23
C PHE A 100 10.26 16.85 17.31
N PRO A 101 11.20 15.90 17.41
CA PRO A 101 12.30 15.95 18.39
C PRO A 101 13.21 17.17 18.15
N TYR A 102 13.40 17.52 16.89
CA TYR A 102 14.12 18.69 16.40
C TYR A 102 13.26 19.40 15.34
N LEU A 103 13.56 20.67 15.02
CA LEU A 103 12.83 21.46 14.04
C LEU A 103 12.74 20.83 12.63
N SER A 104 13.66 19.90 12.33
CA SER A 104 13.76 19.27 11.01
C SER A 104 13.35 17.78 10.98
N TRP A 105 13.32 17.11 12.13
CA TRP A 105 13.00 15.68 12.21
C TRP A 105 11.54 15.47 12.55
N SER A 106 10.93 14.45 11.97
CA SER A 106 9.58 14.04 12.33
C SER A 106 9.49 12.54 12.54
N ILE A 107 8.82 12.14 13.61
CA ILE A 107 8.46 10.75 13.90
C ILE A 107 6.93 10.71 13.91
N ASN A 108 6.35 9.94 12.99
CA ASN A 108 4.89 9.75 12.92
C ASN A 108 4.55 8.30 13.28
N ILE A 109 3.63 8.10 14.19
CA ILE A 109 3.17 6.78 14.62
C ILE A 109 1.67 6.73 14.39
N TYR A 110 1.22 5.75 13.61
CA TYR A 110 -0.19 5.61 13.31
C TYR A 110 -0.63 4.15 13.18
N PRO A 111 -1.62 3.74 13.97
CA PRO A 111 -2.39 2.54 13.69
C PRO A 111 -3.25 2.78 12.45
N PHE A 112 -3.62 1.69 11.77
CA PHE A 112 -4.53 1.77 10.64
C PHE A 112 -5.47 0.57 10.58
N VAL A 113 -6.60 0.81 9.93
CA VAL A 113 -7.56 -0.22 9.51
C VAL A 113 -7.78 -0.05 8.02
N GLN A 114 -7.74 -1.17 7.29
CA GLN A 114 -7.98 -1.20 5.86
C GLN A 114 -8.97 -2.31 5.53
N GLY A 115 -10.05 -1.97 4.83
CA GLY A 115 -10.96 -2.92 4.21
C GLY A 115 -10.69 -3.00 2.71
N LYS A 116 -10.65 -4.19 2.14
CA LYS A 116 -10.50 -4.43 0.71
C LYS A 116 -11.54 -5.45 0.26
N VAL A 117 -12.35 -5.06 -0.73
CA VAL A 117 -13.30 -5.95 -1.42
C VAL A 117 -12.74 -6.22 -2.81
N VAL A 118 -12.57 -7.48 -3.13
CA VAL A 118 -12.04 -7.97 -4.42
C VAL A 118 -13.17 -8.63 -5.19
N SER A 119 -13.18 -8.58 -6.52
CA SER A 119 -14.17 -9.28 -7.35
C SER A 119 -14.12 -10.79 -7.11
N ASP A 120 -12.93 -11.37 -6.96
CA ASP A 120 -12.74 -12.67 -6.34
C ASP A 120 -12.89 -12.50 -4.82
N ASN A 121 -14.07 -12.79 -4.30
CA ASN A 121 -14.42 -12.55 -2.90
C ASN A 121 -13.53 -13.29 -1.91
N GLU A 122 -12.91 -14.39 -2.29
CA GLU A 122 -11.98 -15.16 -1.45
C GLU A 122 -10.79 -14.31 -0.98
N GLN A 123 -10.37 -13.33 -1.81
CA GLN A 123 -9.27 -12.40 -1.53
C GLN A 123 -9.72 -11.12 -0.82
N SER A 124 -11.02 -10.93 -0.59
CA SER A 124 -11.53 -9.79 0.18
C SER A 124 -11.06 -9.87 1.62
N ALA A 125 -10.54 -8.77 2.16
CA ALA A 125 -9.84 -8.80 3.45
C ALA A 125 -10.11 -7.56 4.30
N LEU A 126 -10.00 -7.76 5.61
CA LEU A 126 -9.89 -6.70 6.61
C LEU A 126 -8.51 -6.77 7.25
N SER A 127 -7.77 -5.66 7.18
CA SER A 127 -6.41 -5.57 7.70
C SER A 127 -6.32 -4.56 8.83
N PHE A 128 -5.48 -4.88 9.82
CA PHE A 128 -5.12 -4.01 10.93
C PHE A 128 -3.60 -3.91 10.98
N GLY A 129 -3.11 -2.76 11.36
CA GLY A 129 -1.67 -2.58 11.47
C GLY A 129 -1.28 -1.31 12.19
N ALA A 130 0.02 -1.13 12.30
CA ALA A 130 0.61 0.09 12.79
C ALA A 130 1.88 0.39 12.00
N LYS A 131 2.14 1.68 11.77
CA LYS A 131 3.35 2.15 11.10
C LYS A 131 4.03 3.22 11.93
N ILE A 132 5.34 3.22 11.91
CA ILE A 132 6.21 4.26 12.44
C ILE A 132 7.04 4.77 11.27
N ASP A 133 6.96 6.06 10.98
CA ASP A 133 7.77 6.74 9.98
C ASP A 133 8.71 7.72 10.68
N LEU A 134 9.96 7.71 10.29
CA LEU A 134 10.96 8.71 10.67
C LEU A 134 11.42 9.43 9.40
N LYS A 135 11.38 10.75 9.41
CA LYS A 135 11.93 11.57 8.31
C LYS A 135 12.97 12.53 8.86
N GLN A 136 14.16 12.49 8.26
CA GLN A 136 15.35 13.22 8.65
C GLN A 136 15.87 14.05 7.47
N PRO A 137 15.50 15.33 7.35
CA PRO A 137 16.16 16.22 6.41
C PRO A 137 17.64 16.40 6.76
N ILE A 138 18.52 16.07 5.83
CA ILE A 138 19.98 16.31 5.93
C ILE A 138 20.25 17.78 5.61
N ASN A 139 19.57 18.28 4.60
CA ASN A 139 19.59 19.69 4.21
C ASN A 139 18.27 20.04 3.51
N LYS A 140 18.16 21.24 2.92
CA LYS A 140 16.93 21.70 2.25
C LYS A 140 16.55 20.87 1.00
N TYR A 141 17.48 20.07 0.49
CA TYR A 141 17.26 19.27 -0.73
C TYR A 141 17.18 17.77 -0.45
N ILE A 142 17.91 17.27 0.54
CA ILE A 142 18.12 15.85 0.77
C ILE A 142 17.49 15.44 2.09
N TYR A 143 16.75 14.34 2.10
CA TYR A 143 16.23 13.72 3.31
C TYR A 143 16.40 12.19 3.28
N ILE A 144 16.48 11.60 4.47
CA ILE A 144 16.36 10.17 4.68
C ILE A 144 14.97 9.90 5.27
N GLY A 145 14.32 8.89 4.75
CA GLY A 145 13.09 8.31 5.30
C GLY A 145 13.37 6.91 5.81
N GLU A 146 12.84 6.57 6.96
CA GLU A 146 12.90 5.23 7.53
C GLU A 146 11.51 4.87 8.02
N TYR A 147 11.13 3.61 7.92
CA TYR A 147 9.87 3.17 8.48
C TYR A 147 9.90 1.72 8.92
N TYR A 148 8.99 1.42 9.82
CA TYR A 148 8.59 0.07 10.17
C TYR A 148 7.07 -0.03 10.09
N VAL A 149 6.57 -1.11 9.50
CA VAL A 149 5.14 -1.40 9.46
C VAL A 149 4.88 -2.86 9.85
N TYR A 150 3.84 -3.04 10.65
CA TYR A 150 3.24 -4.32 10.97
C TYR A 150 1.83 -4.36 10.38
N THR A 151 1.46 -5.47 9.73
CA THR A 151 0.13 -5.69 9.16
C THR A 151 -0.36 -7.10 9.48
N ASP A 152 -1.60 -7.22 9.98
CA ASP A 152 -2.38 -8.47 10.09
C ASP A 152 -3.59 -8.32 9.16
N SER A 153 -3.63 -9.11 8.09
CA SER A 153 -4.67 -9.09 7.07
C SER A 153 -5.44 -10.40 7.09
N ARG A 154 -6.73 -10.32 7.29
CA ARG A 154 -7.65 -11.46 7.38
C ARG A 154 -8.56 -11.48 6.17
N ALA A 155 -8.28 -12.38 5.24
CA ALA A 155 -9.08 -12.60 4.05
C ALA A 155 -10.25 -13.55 4.32
N GLN A 156 -11.20 -13.62 3.39
CA GLN A 156 -12.32 -14.56 3.43
C GLN A 156 -11.80 -16.00 3.40
N GLU A 157 -10.86 -16.32 2.51
CA GLU A 157 -10.14 -17.57 2.52
C GLU A 157 -8.76 -17.41 3.16
N ASP A 158 -8.45 -18.30 4.10
CA ASP A 158 -7.28 -18.17 4.95
C ASP A 158 -5.94 -18.23 4.19
N VAL A 159 -5.90 -18.87 3.02
CA VAL A 159 -4.72 -18.92 2.17
C VAL A 159 -4.27 -17.52 1.71
N TYR A 160 -5.19 -16.56 1.63
CA TYR A 160 -4.92 -15.17 1.30
C TYR A 160 -4.74 -14.26 2.53
N SER A 161 -4.95 -14.79 3.73
CA SER A 161 -4.66 -14.06 4.97
C SER A 161 -3.15 -13.98 5.19
N SER A 162 -2.66 -12.86 5.72
CA SER A 162 -1.22 -12.65 5.92
C SER A 162 -0.92 -11.86 7.17
N THR A 163 0.23 -12.16 7.77
CA THR A 163 0.86 -11.31 8.79
C THR A 163 2.23 -10.93 8.26
N ASP A 164 2.54 -9.64 8.24
CA ASP A 164 3.76 -9.12 7.62
C ASP A 164 4.42 -8.05 8.49
N HIS A 165 5.76 -8.04 8.50
CA HIS A 165 6.61 -7.04 9.10
C HIS A 165 7.52 -6.47 8.02
N ALA A 166 7.51 -5.17 7.82
CA ALA A 166 8.41 -4.53 6.85
C ALA A 166 9.21 -3.40 7.48
N LEU A 167 10.46 -3.30 7.05
CA LEU A 167 11.41 -2.23 7.36
C LEU A 167 11.87 -1.60 6.06
N GLY A 168 11.80 -0.28 5.98
CA GLY A 168 12.25 0.45 4.81
C GLY A 168 13.16 1.60 5.13
N ILE A 169 14.04 1.92 4.19
CA ILE A 169 14.89 3.11 4.17
C ILE A 169 14.82 3.75 2.79
N SER A 170 14.77 5.07 2.74
CA SER A 170 14.79 5.81 1.49
C SER A 170 15.70 7.03 1.55
N LEU A 171 16.19 7.44 0.40
CA LEU A 171 16.91 8.69 0.15
C LEU A 171 16.12 9.51 -0.85
N GLY A 172 15.62 10.66 -0.42
CA GLY A 172 14.88 11.57 -1.26
C GLY A 172 15.67 12.83 -1.57
N ILE A 173 15.52 13.33 -2.81
CA ILE A 173 16.14 14.56 -3.30
C ILE A 173 15.05 15.47 -3.87
N ASN A 174 14.88 16.64 -3.26
CA ASN A 174 14.06 17.72 -3.80
C ASN A 174 14.94 18.58 -4.72
N TRP A 175 14.87 18.34 -6.02
CA TRP A 175 15.64 19.08 -7.02
C TRP A 175 15.18 20.53 -7.15
N THR A 176 13.87 20.70 -7.06
CA THR A 176 13.19 22.00 -7.04
C THR A 176 12.06 21.95 -6.01
N ASN A 177 11.32 23.04 -5.84
CA ASN A 177 10.11 23.05 -5.01
C ASN A 177 8.98 22.21 -5.60
N THR A 178 9.05 21.86 -6.87
CA THR A 178 7.99 21.16 -7.62
C THR A 178 8.42 19.78 -8.14
N PHE A 179 9.69 19.41 -8.02
CA PHE A 179 10.21 18.15 -8.54
C PHE A 179 11.08 17.42 -7.51
N PHE A 180 10.78 16.17 -7.26
CA PHE A 180 11.58 15.31 -6.39
C PHE A 180 11.80 13.92 -6.99
N THR A 181 12.82 13.25 -6.48
CA THR A 181 13.08 11.83 -6.71
C THR A 181 13.39 11.14 -5.38
N GLU A 182 13.03 9.87 -5.28
CA GLU A 182 13.32 9.04 -4.12
C GLU A 182 13.73 7.63 -4.56
N VAL A 183 14.78 7.10 -3.93
CA VAL A 183 15.19 5.70 -4.05
C VAL A 183 15.01 5.05 -2.69
N GLY A 184 14.40 3.89 -2.64
CA GLY A 184 14.14 3.17 -1.40
C GLY A 184 14.51 1.69 -1.49
N TYR A 185 14.79 1.12 -0.33
CA TYR A 185 14.92 -0.29 -0.11
C TYR A 185 13.98 -0.71 1.03
N GLU A 186 13.30 -1.82 0.83
CA GLU A 186 12.45 -2.45 1.84
C GLU A 186 12.82 -3.92 2.00
N TYR A 187 12.90 -4.35 3.24
CA TYR A 187 12.88 -5.76 3.61
C TYR A 187 11.57 -6.08 4.32
N SER A 188 10.88 -7.14 3.91
CA SER A 188 9.75 -7.65 4.66
C SER A 188 9.83 -9.14 4.91
N HIS A 189 9.21 -9.57 6.01
CA HIS A 189 9.09 -10.95 6.44
C HIS A 189 7.66 -11.22 6.88
N GLY A 190 7.03 -12.21 6.25
CA GLY A 190 5.65 -12.55 6.57
C GLY A 190 5.04 -13.58 5.63
N ASP A 191 3.73 -13.72 5.75
CA ASP A 191 2.97 -14.67 4.93
C ASP A 191 2.68 -14.09 3.55
N SER A 192 2.69 -14.95 2.54
CA SER A 192 2.25 -14.62 1.18
C SER A 192 1.57 -15.83 0.55
N PHE A 193 0.53 -15.62 -0.23
CA PHE A 193 0.07 -16.67 -1.12
C PHE A 193 1.06 -16.82 -2.29
N ARG A 194 1.19 -18.04 -2.80
CA ARG A 194 2.04 -18.40 -3.92
C ARG A 194 1.29 -19.36 -4.84
N THR A 195 1.49 -19.21 -6.15
CA THR A 195 0.93 -20.12 -7.15
C THR A 195 2.02 -20.91 -7.85
N PHE A 196 1.64 -22.07 -8.42
CA PHE A 196 2.50 -22.93 -9.22
C PHE A 196 1.79 -23.30 -10.51
N GLU A 197 2.51 -23.46 -11.60
CA GLU A 197 1.96 -24.18 -12.74
C GLU A 197 1.69 -25.64 -12.38
N SER A 198 0.55 -26.16 -12.83
CA SER A 198 0.02 -27.50 -12.50
C SER A 198 0.94 -28.69 -12.84
N SER A 199 2.09 -28.44 -13.50
CA SER A 199 3.09 -29.46 -13.87
C SER A 199 4.25 -29.57 -12.87
N SER A 200 4.35 -28.64 -11.92
CA SER A 200 5.45 -28.64 -10.96
C SER A 200 5.12 -29.57 -9.78
N THR A 201 6.01 -30.50 -9.48
CA THR A 201 5.90 -31.31 -8.25
C THR A 201 6.08 -30.39 -7.04
N VAL A 202 4.98 -30.10 -6.35
CA VAL A 202 5.02 -29.38 -5.08
C VAL A 202 5.90 -30.15 -4.10
N PRO A 203 6.91 -29.53 -3.48
CA PRO A 203 7.70 -30.19 -2.47
C PRO A 203 6.79 -30.68 -1.33
N ALA A 204 6.80 -31.98 -1.06
CA ALA A 204 5.94 -32.63 -0.04
C ALA A 204 6.26 -32.22 1.41
N SER A 205 7.12 -31.23 1.63
CA SER A 205 7.60 -30.83 2.96
C SER A 205 7.04 -29.50 3.43
N GLY A 206 5.95 -29.55 4.17
CA GLY A 206 5.48 -28.38 4.88
C GLY A 206 4.39 -28.76 5.87
N LYS A 207 4.76 -29.09 7.10
CA LYS A 207 3.79 -29.25 8.19
C LYS A 207 3.01 -27.92 8.35
N GLY A 208 1.70 -27.98 8.11
CA GLY A 208 0.79 -26.87 8.39
C GLY A 208 0.58 -25.85 7.26
N LYS A 209 1.00 -26.11 6.03
CA LYS A 209 0.70 -25.22 4.90
C LYS A 209 -0.75 -25.34 4.49
N ARG A 210 -1.46 -24.23 4.57
CA ARG A 210 -2.83 -24.11 4.06
C ARG A 210 -2.74 -23.95 2.55
N TYR A 211 -3.59 -24.67 1.82
CA TYR A 211 -3.70 -24.58 0.37
C TYR A 211 -5.16 -24.40 -0.02
N GLY A 212 -5.38 -23.80 -1.16
CA GLY A 212 -6.67 -23.62 -1.77
C GLY A 212 -6.53 -23.75 -3.29
N TYR A 213 -7.64 -23.68 -4.00
CA TYR A 213 -7.66 -23.58 -5.45
C TYR A 213 -8.18 -22.19 -5.83
N SER A 214 -7.41 -21.45 -6.60
CA SER A 214 -7.84 -20.15 -7.13
C SER A 214 -8.55 -20.34 -8.46
N THR A 215 -9.81 -19.93 -8.51
CA THR A 215 -10.56 -19.86 -9.77
C THR A 215 -10.03 -18.76 -10.68
N THR A 216 -9.54 -17.67 -10.11
CA THR A 216 -8.93 -16.54 -10.83
C THR A 216 -7.69 -16.94 -11.61
N PHE A 217 -6.81 -17.74 -11.02
CA PHE A 217 -5.56 -18.17 -11.63
C PHE A 217 -5.64 -19.59 -12.22
N ALA A 218 -6.77 -20.29 -12.04
CA ALA A 218 -6.99 -21.68 -12.45
C ALA A 218 -5.87 -22.63 -11.98
N THR A 219 -5.34 -22.41 -10.77
CA THR A 219 -4.23 -23.17 -10.20
C THR A 219 -4.34 -23.30 -8.69
N GLU A 220 -3.54 -24.18 -8.12
CA GLU A 220 -3.42 -24.32 -6.66
C GLU A 220 -2.68 -23.12 -6.08
N VAL A 221 -3.15 -22.67 -4.91
CA VAL A 221 -2.60 -21.56 -4.13
C VAL A 221 -2.14 -22.06 -2.78
N TYR A 222 -0.95 -21.68 -2.40
CA TYR A 222 -0.33 -22.06 -1.13
C TYR A 222 0.03 -20.85 -0.32
N LYS A 223 -0.16 -20.91 1.00
CA LYS A 223 0.34 -19.92 1.94
C LYS A 223 1.78 -20.26 2.30
N ASP A 224 2.69 -19.34 2.07
CA ASP A 224 4.13 -19.49 2.31
C ASP A 224 4.65 -18.35 3.18
N GLN A 225 5.59 -18.65 4.07
CA GLN A 225 6.32 -17.62 4.80
C GLN A 225 7.51 -17.18 3.97
N VAL A 226 7.60 -15.91 3.66
CA VAL A 226 8.57 -15.37 2.71
C VAL A 226 9.39 -14.24 3.30
N ASN A 227 10.63 -14.13 2.82
CA ASN A 227 11.46 -12.94 2.91
C ASN A 227 11.38 -12.22 1.57
N ARG A 228 11.04 -10.94 1.60
CA ARG A 228 10.97 -10.09 0.41
C ARG A 228 11.99 -8.98 0.51
N HIS A 229 12.70 -8.74 -0.58
CA HIS A 229 13.58 -7.60 -0.75
C HIS A 229 13.07 -6.77 -1.92
N SER A 230 12.86 -5.49 -1.71
CA SER A 230 12.35 -4.58 -2.72
C SER A 230 13.26 -3.38 -2.88
N VAL A 231 13.53 -2.98 -4.11
CA VAL A 231 14.20 -1.72 -4.45
C VAL A 231 13.25 -0.90 -5.28
N GLY A 232 12.99 0.33 -4.86
CA GLY A 232 12.06 1.23 -5.51
C GLY A 232 12.70 2.55 -5.93
N PHE A 233 12.17 3.11 -6.99
CA PHE A 233 12.43 4.46 -7.45
C PHE A 233 11.10 5.17 -7.65
N THR A 234 11.01 6.40 -7.15
CA THR A 234 9.84 7.26 -7.35
C THR A 234 10.30 8.64 -7.78
N MET A 235 9.58 9.22 -8.72
CA MET A 235 9.68 10.64 -9.06
C MET A 235 8.31 11.27 -9.03
N GLY A 236 8.25 12.53 -8.59
CA GLY A 236 7.01 13.30 -8.56
C GLY A 236 7.26 14.73 -8.99
N MET A 237 6.29 15.30 -9.70
CA MET A 237 6.34 16.66 -10.21
C MET A 237 4.99 17.34 -10.08
N GLU A 238 5.00 18.55 -9.54
CA GLU A 238 3.86 19.47 -9.61
C GLU A 238 3.83 20.12 -10.99
N LEU A 239 2.83 19.80 -11.78
CA LEU A 239 2.65 20.29 -13.16
C LEU A 239 2.06 21.70 -13.16
N PHE A 240 1.09 21.93 -12.29
CA PHE A 240 0.36 23.18 -12.05
C PHE A 240 0.05 23.27 -10.56
N PRO A 241 -0.26 24.46 -10.03
CA PRO A 241 -0.80 24.57 -8.66
C PRO A 241 -1.93 23.56 -8.46
N SER A 242 -1.82 22.72 -7.46
CA SER A 242 -2.77 21.64 -7.13
C SER A 242 -2.76 20.40 -8.06
N VAL A 243 -2.01 20.37 -9.16
CA VAL A 243 -1.94 19.19 -10.05
C VAL A 243 -0.56 18.58 -9.97
N SER A 244 -0.48 17.31 -9.57
CA SER A 244 0.77 16.57 -9.46
C SER A 244 0.76 15.35 -10.37
N SER A 245 1.92 14.95 -10.85
CA SER A 245 2.15 13.67 -11.51
C SER A 245 3.21 12.87 -10.78
N SER A 246 3.13 11.56 -10.86
CA SER A 246 4.10 10.64 -10.27
C SER A 246 4.40 9.48 -11.20
N LEU A 247 5.63 8.99 -11.12
CA LEU A 247 6.08 7.75 -11.71
C LEU A 247 6.82 6.96 -10.66
N SER A 248 6.46 5.69 -10.49
CA SER A 248 7.16 4.78 -9.58
C SER A 248 7.50 3.48 -10.30
N TYR A 249 8.63 2.91 -9.94
CA TYR A 249 9.05 1.59 -10.35
C TYR A 249 9.59 0.85 -9.14
N MET A 250 9.24 -0.42 -9.01
CA MET A 250 9.74 -1.30 -7.95
C MET A 250 10.11 -2.67 -8.52
N TYR A 251 11.27 -3.13 -8.17
CA TYR A 251 11.70 -4.51 -8.33
C TYR A 251 11.69 -5.18 -6.97
N SER A 252 11.12 -6.38 -6.88
CA SER A 252 11.12 -7.17 -5.67
C SER A 252 11.47 -8.63 -5.94
N THR A 253 12.23 -9.23 -5.03
CA THR A 253 12.47 -10.67 -4.97
C THR A 253 11.80 -11.22 -3.74
N MET A 254 11.27 -12.41 -3.84
CA MET A 254 10.55 -13.09 -2.77
C MET A 254 11.09 -14.50 -2.63
N ALA A 255 11.62 -14.85 -1.47
CA ALA A 255 12.19 -16.15 -1.15
C ALA A 255 11.42 -16.81 -0.01
N GLY A 256 10.96 -18.02 -0.20
CA GLY A 256 10.25 -18.82 0.80
C GLY A 256 10.59 -20.30 0.66
N ASP A 257 9.96 -21.12 1.48
CA ASP A 257 10.18 -22.58 1.45
C ASP A 257 9.73 -23.21 0.12
N LEU A 258 8.78 -22.59 -0.58
CA LEU A 258 8.27 -23.10 -1.84
C LEU A 258 9.13 -22.72 -3.04
N GLY A 259 10.04 -21.75 -2.88
CA GLY A 259 10.94 -21.28 -3.94
C GLY A 259 11.02 -19.76 -3.99
N ASN A 260 11.68 -19.27 -5.03
CA ASN A 260 11.89 -17.84 -5.25
C ASN A 260 10.99 -17.32 -6.38
N SER A 261 10.64 -16.05 -6.32
CA SER A 261 10.00 -15.35 -7.44
C SER A 261 10.41 -13.90 -7.46
N ASP A 262 10.37 -13.32 -8.65
CA ASP A 262 10.65 -11.92 -8.88
C ASP A 262 9.39 -11.19 -9.35
N ASN A 263 9.35 -9.90 -9.09
CA ASN A 263 8.27 -9.05 -9.57
C ASN A 263 8.77 -7.65 -9.94
N HIS A 264 8.25 -7.12 -11.03
CA HIS A 264 8.45 -5.75 -11.49
C HIS A 264 7.11 -5.03 -11.47
N THR A 265 7.04 -3.92 -10.77
CA THR A 265 5.84 -3.09 -10.71
C THR A 265 6.17 -1.69 -11.19
N GLY A 266 5.41 -1.19 -12.14
CA GLY A 266 5.47 0.19 -12.62
C GLY A 266 4.15 0.90 -12.37
N LEU A 267 4.18 2.18 -12.00
CA LEU A 267 2.97 2.97 -11.75
C LEU A 267 3.18 4.40 -12.21
N VAL A 268 2.21 4.94 -12.94
CA VAL A 268 2.09 6.35 -13.28
C VAL A 268 0.79 6.90 -12.73
N GLY A 269 0.84 8.10 -12.16
CA GLY A 269 -0.33 8.74 -11.56
C GLY A 269 -0.42 10.22 -11.87
N ILE A 270 -1.63 10.73 -11.79
CA ILE A 270 -1.96 12.15 -11.81
C ILE A 270 -2.98 12.42 -10.72
N SER A 271 -2.81 13.53 -10.01
CA SER A 271 -3.72 13.92 -8.94
C SER A 271 -4.00 15.41 -8.93
N TYR A 272 -5.13 15.75 -8.33
CA TYR A 272 -5.56 17.11 -8.05
C TYR A 272 -5.83 17.26 -6.55
N ARG A 273 -5.23 18.27 -5.94
CA ARG A 273 -5.38 18.60 -4.52
C ARG A 273 -6.21 19.88 -4.36
N PHE A 274 -7.16 19.86 -3.43
CA PHE A 274 -8.07 20.96 -3.15
C PHE A 274 -8.36 21.12 -1.66
#